data_e9e00fc858c4ca78c6b059ee609508d9
#
_entry.id   e9e00fc858c4ca78c6b059ee609508d9
#
_cell.length_a   1.000
_cell.length_b   1.000
_cell.length_c   1.000
_cell.angle_alpha   90.00
_cell.angle_beta   90.00
_cell.angle_gamma   90.00
#
_symmetry.space_group_name_H-M   'P 1'
#
loop_
_entity.id
_entity.type
_entity.pdbx_description
1 polymer ?
#
loop_
_entity_poly.entity_id
_entity_poly.type
_entity_poly.pdbx_seq_one_letter_code
_entity_poly.pdbx_strand_id
1 'polypeptide(L)'
;MDHFVEFEDVCKYYQTGSVKIAAADHMNFYVDKGEFCIIVGPSGAGKTTLLNILGGMDSCDEGHVWLDGRDVSRFSEKALTTYRRYDVGFVFQFYNLVQNLTALENVELAAQICRDPLDAAEVLGQVGLSDRLSNFPSQLSGGEQQRVSIARALAKNPKLLLCDEPTGALDYKTGKQVLALLQRTCRETGRTVIVITHNTALTAMADRIIQVKSGQILSNQVNEHPVPVEQIEW
;
A
#
# COMPACT_ATOMS: atom_id res chain seq x y z
N MET A 1 15.51 17.01 7.73
CA MET A 1 14.09 17.31 7.44
C MET A 1 13.35 16.03 7.75
N ASP A 2 12.26 16.12 8.48
CA ASP A 2 11.58 14.88 8.90
C ASP A 2 10.58 14.48 7.82
N HIS A 3 11.00 13.64 6.89
CA HIS A 3 10.10 13.03 5.93
C HIS A 3 9.16 12.05 6.63
N PHE A 4 7.97 11.81 6.08
CA PHE A 4 7.00 10.91 6.68
C PHE A 4 7.43 9.45 6.56
N VAL A 5 7.95 9.06 5.40
CA VAL A 5 8.65 7.79 5.15
C VAL A 5 10.05 8.11 4.68
N GLU A 6 11.06 7.43 5.23
CA GLU A 6 12.45 7.57 4.80
C GLU A 6 13.16 6.22 4.86
N PHE A 7 13.88 5.91 3.82
CA PHE A 7 14.80 4.77 3.72
C PHE A 7 16.22 5.31 3.66
N GLU A 8 17.05 4.90 4.60
CA GLU A 8 18.45 5.29 4.72
C GLU A 8 19.33 4.06 4.59
N ASP A 9 20.01 3.93 3.47
CA ASP A 9 21.01 2.88 3.17
C ASP A 9 20.49 1.45 3.39
N VAL A 10 19.22 1.20 3.00
CA VAL A 10 18.53 -0.05 3.31
C VAL A 10 18.98 -1.18 2.40
N CYS A 11 19.46 -2.28 3.02
CA CYS A 11 19.80 -3.53 2.33
C CYS A 11 18.93 -4.69 2.83
N LYS A 12 18.58 -5.58 1.88
CA LYS A 12 17.93 -6.85 2.15
C LYS A 12 18.48 -7.95 1.28
N TYR A 13 18.89 -9.04 1.89
CA TYR A 13 19.48 -10.19 1.21
C TYR A 13 18.64 -11.43 1.44
N TYR A 14 18.33 -12.16 0.36
CA TYR A 14 17.76 -13.49 0.45
C TYR A 14 18.79 -14.52 -0.02
N GLN A 15 18.83 -15.66 0.68
CA GLN A 15 19.70 -16.76 0.31
C GLN A 15 18.88 -17.90 -0.31
N THR A 16 19.22 -18.25 -1.55
CA THR A 16 18.60 -19.38 -2.25
C THR A 16 19.72 -20.37 -2.60
N GLY A 17 19.84 -21.42 -1.80
CA GLY A 17 20.96 -22.36 -1.88
C GLY A 17 22.30 -21.64 -1.61
N SER A 18 23.22 -21.65 -2.59
CA SER A 18 24.52 -20.98 -2.51
C SER A 18 24.52 -19.53 -3.03
N VAL A 19 23.39 -19.06 -3.58
CA VAL A 19 23.29 -17.72 -4.19
C VAL A 19 22.69 -16.75 -3.21
N LYS A 20 23.38 -15.64 -2.94
CA LYS A 20 22.87 -14.48 -2.18
C LYS A 20 22.32 -13.46 -3.18
N ILE A 21 21.06 -13.11 -3.05
CA ILE A 21 20.35 -12.15 -3.89
C ILE A 21 20.10 -10.90 -3.07
N ALA A 22 20.58 -9.74 -3.53
CA ALA A 22 20.26 -8.45 -2.96
C ALA A 22 18.88 -8.01 -3.52
N ALA A 23 17.83 -8.12 -2.73
CA ALA A 23 16.48 -7.67 -3.10
C ALA A 23 16.28 -6.17 -2.81
N ALA A 24 17.03 -5.63 -1.85
CA ALA A 24 17.28 -4.21 -1.65
C ALA A 24 18.79 -4.03 -1.51
N ASP A 25 19.34 -3.03 -2.20
CA ASP A 25 20.77 -2.77 -2.31
C ASP A 25 21.00 -1.26 -2.14
N HIS A 26 21.37 -0.84 -0.92
CA HIS A 26 21.61 0.56 -0.55
C HIS A 26 20.48 1.51 -0.98
N MET A 27 19.22 1.11 -0.72
CA MET A 27 18.06 1.92 -1.08
C MET A 27 17.97 3.19 -0.24
N ASN A 28 17.90 4.35 -0.91
CA ASN A 28 17.74 5.68 -0.30
C ASN A 28 16.61 6.42 -0.99
N PHE A 29 15.53 6.74 -0.27
CA PHE A 29 14.43 7.55 -0.77
C PHE A 29 13.56 8.05 0.37
N TYR A 30 12.66 8.98 0.07
CA TYR A 30 11.69 9.48 1.03
C TYR A 30 10.34 9.75 0.37
N VAL A 31 9.29 9.82 1.22
CA VAL A 31 7.92 10.23 0.86
C VAL A 31 7.42 11.17 1.93
N ASP A 32 6.80 12.27 1.51
CA ASP A 32 6.27 13.25 2.44
C ASP A 32 4.82 12.90 2.85
N LYS A 33 4.38 13.50 3.95
CA LYS A 33 3.05 13.22 4.51
C LYS A 33 1.95 13.69 3.56
N GLY A 34 0.95 12.83 3.34
CA GLY A 34 -0.20 13.15 2.50
C GLY A 34 0.07 13.03 1.00
N GLU A 35 1.24 12.53 0.59
CA GLU A 35 1.52 12.27 -0.82
C GLU A 35 0.89 10.97 -1.30
N PHE A 36 0.43 10.99 -2.55
CA PHE A 36 0.14 9.80 -3.35
C PHE A 36 1.41 9.41 -4.11
N CYS A 37 2.12 8.41 -3.61
CA CYS A 37 3.39 7.96 -4.16
C CYS A 37 3.21 6.71 -5.02
N ILE A 38 3.83 6.68 -6.20
CA ILE A 38 3.92 5.49 -7.04
C ILE A 38 5.37 5.03 -7.10
N ILE A 39 5.58 3.77 -6.70
CA ILE A 39 6.84 3.07 -6.84
C ILE A 39 6.73 2.13 -8.03
N VAL A 40 7.50 2.40 -9.08
CA VAL A 40 7.42 1.69 -10.35
C VAL A 40 8.73 0.99 -10.69
N GLY A 41 8.62 -0.16 -11.35
CA GLY A 41 9.77 -0.93 -11.81
C GLY A 41 9.36 -2.30 -12.35
N PRO A 42 10.26 -3.01 -13.05
CA PRO A 42 9.97 -4.34 -13.59
C PRO A 42 9.69 -5.36 -12.48
N SER A 43 9.10 -6.51 -12.86
CA SER A 43 8.95 -7.64 -11.94
C SER A 43 10.30 -8.08 -11.41
N GLY A 44 10.37 -8.42 -10.13
CA GLY A 44 11.63 -8.81 -9.46
C GLY A 44 12.56 -7.64 -9.13
N ALA A 45 12.15 -6.39 -9.33
CA ALA A 45 12.98 -5.21 -9.01
C ALA A 45 13.21 -4.94 -7.52
N GLY A 46 12.52 -5.67 -6.61
CA GLY A 46 12.60 -5.45 -5.17
C GLY A 46 11.42 -4.64 -4.57
N LYS A 47 10.42 -4.26 -5.38
CA LYS A 47 9.28 -3.43 -4.94
C LYS A 47 8.48 -4.05 -3.79
N THR A 48 8.10 -5.32 -3.90
CA THR A 48 7.35 -6.03 -2.85
C THR A 48 8.20 -6.21 -1.60
N THR A 49 9.52 -6.44 -1.73
CA THR A 49 10.45 -6.48 -0.59
C THR A 49 10.44 -5.14 0.15
N LEU A 50 10.57 -4.03 -0.58
CA LEU A 50 10.51 -2.69 -0.03
C LEU A 50 9.19 -2.45 0.72
N LEU A 51 8.05 -2.81 0.11
CA LEU A 51 6.74 -2.67 0.72
C LEU A 51 6.59 -3.53 1.99
N ASN A 52 7.12 -4.75 1.98
CA ASN A 52 7.09 -5.65 3.13
C ASN A 52 7.94 -5.10 4.29
N ILE A 53 9.12 -4.54 4.00
CA ILE A 53 9.97 -3.92 5.02
C ILE A 53 9.26 -2.69 5.61
N LEU A 54 8.79 -1.78 4.76
CA LEU A 54 8.06 -0.59 5.20
C LEU A 54 6.80 -0.95 6.00
N GLY A 55 6.10 -1.99 5.59
CA GLY A 55 4.90 -2.47 6.28
C GLY A 55 5.18 -3.29 7.54
N GLY A 56 6.43 -3.56 7.88
CA GLY A 56 6.82 -4.35 9.05
C GLY A 56 6.45 -5.83 8.94
N MET A 57 6.32 -6.36 7.72
CA MET A 57 6.13 -7.79 7.44
C MET A 57 7.46 -8.52 7.23
N ASP A 58 8.51 -7.78 6.89
CA ASP A 58 9.88 -8.26 6.83
C ASP A 58 10.80 -7.22 7.49
N SER A 59 12.05 -7.57 7.76
CA SER A 59 13.08 -6.69 8.31
C SER A 59 14.16 -6.42 7.27
N CYS A 60 14.78 -5.25 7.29
CA CYS A 60 16.04 -5.03 6.57
C CYS A 60 17.20 -5.69 7.29
N ASP A 61 18.27 -6.01 6.55
CA ASP A 61 19.52 -6.55 7.11
C ASP A 61 20.48 -5.41 7.51
N GLU A 62 20.44 -4.29 6.76
CA GLU A 62 21.25 -3.09 7.01
C GLU A 62 20.41 -1.83 6.77
N GLY A 63 20.85 -0.70 7.34
CA GLY A 63 20.19 0.60 7.18
C GLY A 63 19.05 0.86 8.13
N HIS A 64 18.27 1.92 7.84
CA HIS A 64 17.16 2.38 8.67
C HIS A 64 15.93 2.66 7.83
N VAL A 65 14.75 2.36 8.41
CA VAL A 65 13.45 2.68 7.83
C VAL A 65 12.65 3.51 8.83
N TRP A 66 12.34 4.72 8.45
CA TRP A 66 11.59 5.66 9.28
C TRP A 66 10.15 5.80 8.83
N LEU A 67 9.23 5.84 9.79
CA LEU A 67 7.85 6.27 9.59
C LEU A 67 7.44 7.26 10.68
N ASP A 68 7.05 8.46 10.29
CA ASP A 68 6.57 9.52 11.21
C ASP A 68 7.56 9.73 12.38
N GLY A 69 8.86 9.83 12.06
CA GLY A 69 9.97 10.02 12.99
C GLY A 69 10.34 8.81 13.86
N ARG A 70 9.78 7.62 13.59
CA ARG A 70 10.08 6.37 14.33
C ARG A 70 10.87 5.41 13.46
N ASP A 71 11.99 4.92 13.94
CA ASP A 71 12.80 3.89 13.28
C ASP A 71 12.13 2.51 13.37
N VAL A 72 11.41 2.13 12.32
CA VAL A 72 10.68 0.86 12.22
C VAL A 72 11.63 -0.34 12.14
N SER A 73 12.83 -0.14 11.57
CA SER A 73 13.85 -1.18 11.43
C SER A 73 14.37 -1.71 12.78
N ARG A 74 14.18 -0.93 13.85
CA ARG A 74 14.57 -1.28 15.21
C ARG A 74 13.44 -1.87 16.06
N PHE A 75 12.24 -2.03 15.50
CA PHE A 75 11.10 -2.54 16.24
C PHE A 75 11.25 -4.03 16.59
N SER A 76 10.90 -4.38 17.81
CA SER A 76 10.70 -5.78 18.20
C SER A 76 9.45 -6.36 17.50
N GLU A 77 9.33 -7.69 17.45
CA GLU A 77 8.15 -8.38 16.91
C GLU A 77 6.83 -7.87 17.50
N LYS A 78 6.81 -7.58 18.80
CA LYS A 78 5.65 -7.01 19.49
C LYS A 78 5.35 -5.57 19.00
N ALA A 79 6.38 -4.77 18.80
CA ALA A 79 6.25 -3.41 18.28
C ALA A 79 5.81 -3.42 16.81
N LEU A 80 6.34 -4.32 15.96
CA LEU A 80 5.90 -4.53 14.59
C LEU A 80 4.44 -4.96 14.50
N THR A 81 3.99 -5.83 15.42
CA THR A 81 2.56 -6.21 15.49
C THR A 81 1.68 -5.00 15.81
N THR A 82 2.12 -4.14 16.74
CA THR A 82 1.42 -2.89 17.08
C THR A 82 1.42 -1.91 15.90
N TYR A 83 2.55 -1.77 15.23
CA TYR A 83 2.74 -0.95 14.04
C TYR A 83 1.79 -1.37 12.89
N ARG A 84 1.80 -2.65 12.51
CA ARG A 84 0.87 -3.19 11.51
C ARG A 84 -0.59 -3.00 11.88
N ARG A 85 -0.90 -3.05 13.18
CA ARG A 85 -2.27 -2.90 13.68
C ARG A 85 -2.80 -1.48 13.54
N TYR A 86 -1.99 -0.47 13.87
CA TYR A 86 -2.48 0.90 14.03
C TYR A 86 -1.99 1.88 12.97
N ASP A 87 -0.78 1.70 12.45
CA ASP A 87 -0.16 2.70 11.58
C ASP A 87 -0.31 2.37 10.10
N VAL A 88 -0.44 1.08 9.71
CA VAL A 88 -0.40 0.64 8.32
C VAL A 88 -1.65 -0.10 7.91
N GLY A 89 -2.22 0.29 6.77
CA GLY A 89 -3.24 -0.46 6.02
C GLY A 89 -2.61 -1.12 4.79
N PHE A 90 -2.97 -2.38 4.52
CA PHE A 90 -2.48 -3.12 3.35
C PHE A 90 -3.61 -3.42 2.37
N VAL A 91 -3.33 -3.18 1.09
CA VAL A 91 -4.16 -3.58 -0.05
C VAL A 91 -3.30 -4.44 -0.97
N PHE A 92 -3.71 -5.68 -1.20
CA PHE A 92 -2.95 -6.65 -2.00
C PHE A 92 -3.59 -6.86 -3.38
N GLN A 93 -2.81 -7.38 -4.31
CA GLN A 93 -3.27 -7.76 -5.64
C GLN A 93 -4.37 -8.83 -5.58
N PHE A 94 -4.19 -9.85 -4.73
CA PHE A 94 -5.23 -10.84 -4.40
C PHE A 94 -5.90 -10.38 -3.11
N TYR A 95 -7.16 -10.12 -3.15
CA TYR A 95 -7.96 -9.38 -2.16
C TYR A 95 -7.82 -9.89 -0.71
N ASN A 96 -7.40 -11.14 -0.52
CA ASN A 96 -7.17 -11.79 0.78
C ASN A 96 -8.37 -11.66 1.73
N LEU A 97 -9.59 -11.76 1.18
CA LEU A 97 -10.81 -11.76 1.96
C LEU A 97 -11.07 -13.14 2.57
N VAL A 98 -11.62 -13.13 3.78
CA VAL A 98 -12.08 -14.35 4.45
C VAL A 98 -13.39 -14.79 3.78
N GLN A 99 -13.38 -15.95 3.11
CA GLN A 99 -14.42 -16.37 2.20
C GLN A 99 -15.77 -16.67 2.85
N ASN A 100 -15.77 -17.05 4.13
CA ASN A 100 -16.96 -17.34 4.94
C ASN A 100 -17.45 -16.17 5.79
N LEU A 101 -16.93 -14.98 5.55
CA LEU A 101 -17.38 -13.72 6.14
C LEU A 101 -17.96 -12.82 5.05
N THR A 102 -19.01 -12.08 5.37
CA THR A 102 -19.59 -11.05 4.50
C THR A 102 -18.63 -9.89 4.27
N ALA A 103 -18.97 -8.98 3.36
CA ALA A 103 -18.20 -7.75 3.14
C ALA A 103 -18.06 -6.95 4.44
N LEU A 104 -19.15 -6.76 5.18
CA LEU A 104 -19.16 -6.05 6.46
C LEU A 104 -18.25 -6.74 7.48
N GLU A 105 -18.42 -8.04 7.70
CA GLU A 105 -17.64 -8.82 8.67
C GLU A 105 -16.14 -8.86 8.32
N ASN A 106 -15.77 -8.87 7.03
CA ASN A 106 -14.37 -8.76 6.60
C ASN A 106 -13.73 -7.43 7.03
N VAL A 107 -14.50 -6.34 7.00
CA VAL A 107 -14.03 -5.01 7.41
C VAL A 107 -14.02 -4.88 8.92
N GLU A 108 -15.09 -5.32 9.60
CA GLU A 108 -15.20 -5.32 11.06
C GLU A 108 -14.08 -6.11 11.73
N LEU A 109 -13.72 -7.27 11.20
CA LEU A 109 -12.63 -8.10 11.72
C LEU A 109 -11.32 -7.33 11.84
N ALA A 110 -11.01 -6.44 10.89
CA ALA A 110 -9.81 -5.61 10.95
C ALA A 110 -10.00 -4.40 11.89
N ALA A 111 -11.19 -3.84 11.95
CA ALA A 111 -11.53 -2.72 12.84
C ALA A 111 -11.46 -3.10 14.31
N GLN A 112 -11.97 -4.29 14.68
CA GLN A 112 -12.06 -4.78 16.07
C GLN A 112 -10.72 -4.82 16.82
N ILE A 113 -9.60 -4.97 16.12
CA ILE A 113 -8.28 -4.99 16.74
C ILE A 113 -7.64 -3.60 16.89
N CYS A 114 -8.30 -2.54 16.40
CA CYS A 114 -7.79 -1.18 16.39
C CYS A 114 -8.32 -0.36 17.58
N ARG A 115 -7.62 0.73 17.94
CA ARG A 115 -8.00 1.59 19.08
C ARG A 115 -9.05 2.61 18.71
N ASP A 116 -8.96 3.14 17.49
CA ASP A 116 -9.81 4.20 16.96
C ASP A 116 -10.23 3.87 15.51
N PRO A 117 -10.97 2.75 15.34
CA PRO A 117 -11.39 2.32 14.02
C PRO A 117 -12.49 3.23 13.47
N LEU A 118 -12.57 3.32 12.14
CA LEU A 118 -13.72 3.90 11.47
C LEU A 118 -14.87 2.88 11.44
N ASP A 119 -16.09 3.38 11.36
CA ASP A 119 -17.26 2.50 11.21
C ASP A 119 -17.20 1.72 9.90
N ALA A 120 -17.33 0.40 9.98
CA ALA A 120 -17.14 -0.50 8.84
C ALA A 120 -18.20 -0.29 7.75
N ALA A 121 -19.46 -0.03 8.12
CA ALA A 121 -20.54 0.19 7.17
C ALA A 121 -20.36 1.55 6.46
N GLU A 122 -19.97 2.60 7.20
CA GLU A 122 -19.67 3.90 6.62
C GLU A 122 -18.49 3.81 5.62
N VAL A 123 -17.41 3.12 5.98
CA VAL A 123 -16.25 2.94 5.09
C VAL A 123 -16.64 2.14 3.84
N LEU A 124 -17.46 1.09 3.98
CA LEU A 124 -18.00 0.36 2.82
C LEU A 124 -18.87 1.26 1.94
N GLY A 125 -19.63 2.16 2.54
CA GLY A 125 -20.38 3.20 1.81
C GLY A 125 -19.46 4.15 1.01
N GLN A 126 -18.36 4.61 1.62
CA GLN A 126 -17.38 5.48 0.96
C GLN A 126 -16.72 4.83 -0.27
N VAL A 127 -16.56 3.51 -0.25
CA VAL A 127 -16.04 2.74 -1.40
C VAL A 127 -17.14 2.28 -2.36
N GLY A 128 -18.39 2.73 -2.18
CA GLY A 128 -19.53 2.45 -3.07
C GLY A 128 -20.08 1.04 -2.93
N LEU A 129 -20.12 0.49 -1.71
CA LEU A 129 -20.60 -0.86 -1.41
C LEU A 129 -21.73 -0.90 -0.36
N SER A 130 -22.50 0.19 -0.20
CA SER A 130 -23.62 0.25 0.77
C SER A 130 -24.63 -0.87 0.58
N ASP A 131 -24.87 -1.30 -0.67
CA ASP A 131 -25.85 -2.34 -1.01
C ASP A 131 -25.23 -3.76 -1.01
N ARG A 132 -23.99 -3.91 -0.56
CA ARG A 132 -23.23 -5.16 -0.60
C ARG A 132 -22.77 -5.65 0.77
N LEU A 133 -23.19 -5.01 1.85
CA LEU A 133 -22.72 -5.29 3.22
C LEU A 133 -22.84 -6.76 3.61
N SER A 134 -23.95 -7.41 3.26
CA SER A 134 -24.25 -8.81 3.59
C SER A 134 -23.78 -9.82 2.53
N ASN A 135 -23.15 -9.36 1.44
CA ASN A 135 -22.65 -10.27 0.40
C ASN A 135 -21.34 -10.95 0.84
N PHE A 136 -21.23 -12.25 0.55
CA PHE A 136 -19.98 -12.98 0.70
C PHE A 136 -19.03 -12.70 -0.48
N PRO A 137 -17.71 -12.89 -0.34
CA PRO A 137 -16.75 -12.67 -1.43
C PRO A 137 -17.13 -13.38 -2.73
N SER A 138 -17.66 -14.60 -2.66
CA SER A 138 -18.12 -15.38 -3.84
C SER A 138 -19.28 -14.74 -4.60
N GLN A 139 -19.98 -13.78 -4.00
CA GLN A 139 -21.11 -13.04 -4.58
C GLN A 139 -20.71 -11.65 -5.11
N LEU A 140 -19.42 -11.31 -4.99
CA LEU A 140 -18.86 -10.03 -5.38
C LEU A 140 -17.98 -10.17 -6.62
N SER A 141 -18.05 -9.21 -7.53
CA SER A 141 -17.09 -9.09 -8.63
C SER A 141 -15.67 -8.81 -8.10
N GLY A 142 -14.65 -9.06 -8.91
CA GLY A 142 -13.25 -8.78 -8.52
C GLY A 142 -13.04 -7.34 -8.05
N GLY A 143 -13.63 -6.37 -8.74
CA GLY A 143 -13.56 -4.96 -8.33
C GLY A 143 -14.29 -4.65 -7.03
N GLU A 144 -15.43 -5.31 -6.76
CA GLU A 144 -16.11 -5.19 -5.46
C GLU A 144 -15.27 -5.81 -4.35
N GLN A 145 -14.67 -6.99 -4.57
CA GLN A 145 -13.76 -7.62 -3.61
C GLN A 145 -12.55 -6.73 -3.32
N GLN A 146 -11.97 -6.08 -4.33
CA GLN A 146 -10.88 -5.13 -4.14
C GLN A 146 -11.32 -3.92 -3.32
N ARG A 147 -12.51 -3.37 -3.57
CA ARG A 147 -13.05 -2.28 -2.75
C ARG A 147 -13.32 -2.71 -1.30
N VAL A 148 -13.77 -3.94 -1.04
CA VAL A 148 -13.84 -4.49 0.33
C VAL A 148 -12.46 -4.57 0.96
N SER A 149 -11.42 -5.01 0.22
CA SER A 149 -10.04 -5.04 0.70
C SER A 149 -9.52 -3.64 1.07
N ILE A 150 -9.84 -2.63 0.26
CA ILE A 150 -9.51 -1.22 0.55
C ILE A 150 -10.29 -0.74 1.79
N ALA A 151 -11.60 -1.01 1.87
CA ALA A 151 -12.42 -0.65 3.03
C ALA A 151 -11.86 -1.27 4.32
N ARG A 152 -11.47 -2.55 4.27
CA ARG A 152 -10.82 -3.25 5.39
C ARG A 152 -9.52 -2.57 5.84
N ALA A 153 -8.71 -2.11 4.90
CA ALA A 153 -7.49 -1.38 5.22
C ALA A 153 -7.79 0.00 5.82
N LEU A 154 -8.78 0.73 5.28
CA LEU A 154 -9.17 2.07 5.71
C LEU A 154 -9.88 2.07 7.08
N ALA A 155 -10.71 1.06 7.38
CA ALA A 155 -11.44 0.96 8.64
C ALA A 155 -10.51 0.88 9.86
N LYS A 156 -9.26 0.46 9.68
CA LYS A 156 -8.22 0.51 10.70
C LYS A 156 -7.81 1.95 11.07
N ASN A 157 -8.21 2.95 10.29
CA ASN A 157 -7.80 4.34 10.41
C ASN A 157 -6.26 4.54 10.36
N PRO A 158 -5.57 3.96 9.35
CA PRO A 158 -4.11 3.95 9.31
C PRO A 158 -3.55 5.31 8.89
N LYS A 159 -2.28 5.58 9.25
CA LYS A 159 -1.52 6.75 8.77
C LYS A 159 -1.00 6.55 7.35
N LEU A 160 -0.66 5.31 7.01
CA LEU A 160 -0.06 4.88 5.75
C LEU A 160 -0.87 3.76 5.11
N LEU A 161 -1.22 3.92 3.85
CA LEU A 161 -1.83 2.87 3.03
C LEU A 161 -0.81 2.34 2.02
N LEU A 162 -0.52 1.05 2.10
CA LEU A 162 0.40 0.34 1.21
C LEU A 162 -0.39 -0.56 0.25
N CYS A 163 -0.22 -0.34 -1.05
CA CYS A 163 -0.94 -1.05 -2.10
C CYS A 163 0.04 -1.80 -3.01
N ASP A 164 -0.05 -3.13 -3.02
CA ASP A 164 0.74 -3.99 -3.90
C ASP A 164 -0.09 -4.37 -5.12
N GLU A 165 0.25 -3.80 -6.29
CA GLU A 165 -0.42 -4.05 -7.57
C GLU A 165 -1.97 -4.03 -7.46
N PRO A 166 -2.59 -2.96 -6.91
CA PRO A 166 -4.00 -2.99 -6.52
C PRO A 166 -4.98 -3.17 -7.68
N THR A 167 -4.50 -3.07 -8.92
CA THR A 167 -5.29 -3.25 -10.15
C THR A 167 -4.88 -4.46 -10.96
N GLY A 168 -3.86 -5.23 -10.54
CA GLY A 168 -3.27 -6.29 -11.35
C GLY A 168 -4.18 -7.48 -11.66
N ALA A 169 -5.28 -7.65 -10.92
CA ALA A 169 -6.30 -8.68 -11.16
C ALA A 169 -7.62 -8.14 -11.72
N LEU A 170 -7.66 -6.86 -12.14
CA LEU A 170 -8.87 -6.16 -12.55
C LEU A 170 -8.84 -5.80 -14.05
N ASP A 171 -10.03 -5.71 -14.65
CA ASP A 171 -10.17 -5.09 -15.96
C ASP A 171 -9.86 -3.58 -15.91
N TYR A 172 -9.58 -2.99 -17.07
CA TYR A 172 -9.19 -1.59 -17.20
C TYR A 172 -10.14 -0.59 -16.52
N LYS A 173 -11.46 -0.73 -16.77
CA LYS A 173 -12.47 0.18 -16.23
C LYS A 173 -12.54 0.10 -14.70
N THR A 174 -12.55 -1.11 -14.18
CA THR A 174 -12.58 -1.37 -12.74
C THR A 174 -11.27 -0.93 -12.09
N GLY A 175 -10.13 -1.15 -12.75
CA GLY A 175 -8.83 -0.66 -12.27
C GLY A 175 -8.80 0.86 -12.12
N LYS A 176 -9.33 1.60 -13.11
CA LYS A 176 -9.48 3.08 -12.99
C LYS A 176 -10.30 3.50 -11.78
N GLN A 177 -11.42 2.83 -11.53
CA GLN A 177 -12.28 3.14 -10.37
C GLN A 177 -11.56 2.92 -9.04
N VAL A 178 -10.77 1.84 -8.93
CA VAL A 178 -9.97 1.55 -7.74
C VAL A 178 -8.88 2.60 -7.53
N LEU A 179 -8.17 2.99 -8.58
CA LEU A 179 -7.13 4.04 -8.49
C LEU A 179 -7.72 5.41 -8.17
N ALA A 180 -8.85 5.77 -8.77
CA ALA A 180 -9.59 7.00 -8.44
C ALA A 180 -9.98 7.03 -6.95
N LEU A 181 -10.46 5.90 -6.42
CA LEU A 181 -10.78 5.76 -5.00
C LEU A 181 -9.55 5.98 -4.12
N LEU A 182 -8.42 5.36 -4.44
CA LEU A 182 -7.17 5.52 -3.67
C LEU A 182 -6.64 6.96 -3.72
N GLN A 183 -6.65 7.59 -4.91
CA GLN A 183 -6.23 8.99 -5.08
C GLN A 183 -7.14 9.94 -4.30
N ARG A 184 -8.46 9.77 -4.39
CA ARG A 184 -9.45 10.53 -3.62
C ARG A 184 -9.25 10.35 -2.11
N THR A 185 -9.06 9.11 -1.65
CA THR A 185 -8.78 8.82 -0.23
C THR A 185 -7.56 9.59 0.27
N CYS A 186 -6.47 9.60 -0.50
CA CYS A 186 -5.27 10.39 -0.17
C CYS A 186 -5.61 11.88 -0.02
N ARG A 187 -6.29 12.47 -1.02
CA ARG A 187 -6.63 13.90 -1.07
C ARG A 187 -7.58 14.34 0.05
N GLU A 188 -8.65 13.58 0.29
CA GLU A 188 -9.71 13.94 1.23
C GLU A 188 -9.31 13.71 2.69
N THR A 189 -8.47 12.70 2.95
CA THR A 189 -8.12 12.32 4.32
C THR A 189 -6.72 12.77 4.76
N GLY A 190 -5.89 13.24 3.83
CA GLY A 190 -4.48 13.58 4.09
C GLY A 190 -3.60 12.37 4.46
N ARG A 191 -4.08 11.14 4.22
CA ARG A 191 -3.28 9.93 4.43
C ARG A 191 -2.25 9.78 3.32
N THR A 192 -1.07 9.29 3.69
CA THR A 192 -0.07 8.91 2.69
C THR A 192 -0.46 7.57 2.07
N VAL A 193 -0.45 7.52 0.74
CA VAL A 193 -0.75 6.31 -0.03
C VAL A 193 0.44 5.96 -0.90
N ILE A 194 0.96 4.74 -0.76
CA ILE A 194 2.05 4.23 -1.60
C ILE A 194 1.51 3.05 -2.42
N VAL A 195 1.59 3.18 -3.73
CA VAL A 195 1.20 2.13 -4.69
C VAL A 195 2.45 1.60 -5.36
N ILE A 196 2.70 0.29 -5.29
CA ILE A 196 3.70 -0.34 -6.13
C ILE A 196 3.05 -0.97 -7.34
N THR A 197 3.66 -0.77 -8.51
CA THR A 197 3.16 -1.29 -9.79
C THR A 197 4.28 -1.45 -10.81
N HIS A 198 4.04 -2.26 -11.82
CA HIS A 198 4.89 -2.32 -13.01
C HIS A 198 4.39 -1.43 -14.16
N ASN A 199 3.20 -0.83 -14.00
CA ASN A 199 2.60 0.04 -15.01
C ASN A 199 3.11 1.49 -14.88
N THR A 200 4.00 1.88 -15.79
CA THR A 200 4.61 3.22 -15.79
C THR A 200 3.63 4.33 -16.15
N ALA A 201 2.54 4.05 -16.87
CA ALA A 201 1.56 5.08 -17.23
C ALA A 201 0.92 5.71 -15.97
N LEU A 202 0.78 4.93 -14.89
CA LEU A 202 0.18 5.40 -13.64
C LEU A 202 1.01 6.47 -12.93
N THR A 203 2.30 6.63 -13.25
CA THR A 203 3.16 7.64 -12.62
C THR A 203 2.63 9.06 -12.80
N ALA A 204 1.87 9.33 -13.87
CA ALA A 204 1.29 10.63 -14.12
C ALA A 204 0.30 11.11 -13.05
N MET A 205 -0.34 10.20 -12.28
CA MET A 205 -1.27 10.55 -11.20
C MET A 205 -0.61 10.77 -9.85
N ALA A 206 0.67 10.43 -9.70
CA ALA A 206 1.39 10.49 -8.44
C ALA A 206 1.90 11.89 -8.14
N ASP A 207 1.96 12.23 -6.84
CA ASP A 207 2.71 13.41 -6.36
C ASP A 207 4.21 13.12 -6.34
N ARG A 208 4.57 11.86 -6.04
CA ARG A 208 5.95 11.38 -5.99
C ARG A 208 6.10 10.10 -6.76
N ILE A 209 7.18 10.02 -7.53
CA ILE A 209 7.49 8.88 -8.37
C ILE A 209 8.86 8.34 -7.94
N ILE A 210 8.87 7.06 -7.57
CA ILE A 210 10.09 6.34 -7.22
C ILE A 210 10.30 5.23 -8.25
N GLN A 211 11.43 5.23 -8.92
CA GLN A 211 11.79 4.18 -9.87
C GLN A 211 12.76 3.19 -9.24
N VAL A 212 12.40 1.91 -9.29
CA VAL A 212 13.19 0.81 -8.72
C VAL A 212 13.63 -0.14 -9.81
N LYS A 213 14.91 -0.55 -9.79
CA LYS A 213 15.46 -1.56 -10.70
C LYS A 213 16.55 -2.35 -10.00
N SER A 214 16.48 -3.67 -10.07
CA SER A 214 17.50 -4.58 -9.54
C SER A 214 17.91 -4.28 -8.08
N GLY A 215 16.94 -4.02 -7.23
CA GLY A 215 17.17 -3.72 -5.81
C GLY A 215 17.61 -2.28 -5.51
N GLN A 216 17.74 -1.41 -6.50
CA GLN A 216 18.24 -0.04 -6.32
C GLN A 216 17.21 1.01 -6.71
N ILE A 217 17.28 2.18 -6.05
CA ILE A 217 16.50 3.36 -6.41
C ILE A 217 17.19 4.09 -7.55
N LEU A 218 16.52 4.18 -8.71
CA LEU A 218 17.05 4.93 -9.86
C LEU A 218 16.70 6.42 -9.78
N SER A 219 15.53 6.74 -9.25
CA SER A 219 15.10 8.13 -9.09
C SER A 219 14.04 8.25 -7.99
N ASN A 220 13.99 9.40 -7.35
CA ASN A 220 12.93 9.87 -6.46
C ASN A 220 12.57 11.30 -6.89
N GLN A 221 11.42 11.47 -7.52
CA GLN A 221 11.03 12.72 -8.18
C GLN A 221 9.65 13.17 -7.69
N VAL A 222 9.51 14.46 -7.43
CA VAL A 222 8.23 15.11 -7.21
C VAL A 222 7.60 15.41 -8.58
N ASN A 223 6.32 15.09 -8.72
CA ASN A 223 5.51 15.49 -9.87
C ASN A 223 4.72 16.74 -9.50
N GLU A 224 5.09 17.86 -10.06
CA GLU A 224 4.44 19.15 -9.79
C GLU A 224 3.01 19.27 -10.37
N HIS A 225 2.65 18.38 -11.31
CA HIS A 225 1.38 18.42 -12.03
C HIS A 225 0.71 17.03 -12.09
N PRO A 226 0.35 16.43 -10.93
CA PRO A 226 -0.34 15.15 -10.95
C PRO A 226 -1.72 15.28 -11.58
N VAL A 227 -2.04 14.34 -12.48
CA VAL A 227 -3.33 14.33 -13.19
C VAL A 227 -4.32 13.34 -12.56
N PRO A 228 -5.63 13.57 -12.70
CA PRO A 228 -6.63 12.57 -12.32
C PRO A 228 -6.47 11.29 -13.14
N VAL A 229 -6.75 10.15 -12.53
CA VAL A 229 -6.60 8.83 -13.19
C VAL A 229 -7.48 8.69 -14.43
N GLU A 230 -8.59 9.43 -14.50
CA GLU A 230 -9.49 9.46 -15.66
C GLU A 230 -8.81 9.93 -16.95
N GLN A 231 -7.75 10.73 -16.83
CA GLN A 231 -6.97 11.25 -17.95
C GLN A 231 -5.83 10.33 -18.39
N ILE A 232 -5.60 9.23 -17.67
CA ILE A 232 -4.52 8.28 -17.96
C ILE A 232 -5.05 7.13 -18.79
N GLU A 233 -4.32 6.76 -19.85
CA GLU A 233 -4.54 5.56 -20.65
C GLU A 233 -3.36 4.59 -20.44
N TRP A 234 -3.65 3.27 -20.25
CA TRP A 234 -2.62 2.22 -20.08
C TRP A 234 -3.07 0.88 -20.65
#